data_36fd6a685c2192360004e7c3cab13353
#
_entry.id   36fd6a685c2192360004e7c3cab13353
#
_cell.length_a   1.000
_cell.length_b   1.000
_cell.length_c   1.000
_cell.angle_alpha   90.00
_cell.angle_beta   90.00
_cell.angle_gamma   90.00
#
_symmetry.space_group_name_H-M   'P 1'
#
loop_
_entity.id
_entity.type
_entity.pdbx_description
1 polymer ?
#
loop_
_entity_poly.entity_id
_entity_poly.type
_entity_poly.pdbx_seq_one_letter_code
_entity_poly.pdbx_strand_id
1 'polypeptide(L)'
;MNYYLVALLDEDSYAEIESLQKNVSKRYRIYKELPKLHITLEVIKDPDIESLGNAVNDIIKKYKRFKAEVNGTVCFEPPYKSVNLLVEKKGYIGRLSRIINEKLSNKGFQVRDSEDDWDLHISLANTNFARREWSKLEYSEACKSSIKEDYHKMVRIEKIEIWKPINVKKDMIIKSFELK
;
A
#
# COMPACT_ATOMS: atom_id res chain seq x y z
N MET A 1 6.39 10.40 14.67
CA MET A 1 6.04 9.05 14.17
C MET A 1 5.20 9.17 12.91
N ASN A 2 5.44 8.35 11.90
CA ASN A 2 4.64 8.36 10.69
C ASN A 2 3.43 7.44 10.83
N TYR A 3 2.30 7.88 10.29
CA TYR A 3 1.08 7.10 10.14
C TYR A 3 0.78 6.94 8.66
N TYR A 4 0.14 5.85 8.31
CA TYR A 4 -0.11 5.47 6.92
C TYR A 4 -1.60 5.39 6.66
N LEU A 5 -2.07 6.09 5.65
CA LEU A 5 -3.42 5.93 5.13
C LEU A 5 -3.36 4.93 3.98
N VAL A 6 -4.03 3.80 4.15
CA VAL A 6 -3.92 2.67 3.22
C VAL A 6 -5.29 2.26 2.67
N ALA A 7 -5.29 1.87 1.40
CA ALA A 7 -6.43 1.23 0.74
C ALA A 7 -6.29 -0.29 0.79
N LEU A 8 -7.38 -0.97 1.09
CA LEU A 8 -7.44 -2.42 1.22
C LEU A 8 -8.35 -3.03 0.16
N LEU A 9 -7.90 -4.19 -0.32
CA LEU A 9 -8.58 -4.98 -1.33
C LEU A 9 -9.74 -5.76 -0.73
N ASP A 10 -10.77 -6.03 -1.53
CA ASP A 10 -11.79 -7.00 -1.18
C ASP A 10 -11.21 -8.43 -1.13
N GLU A 11 -11.98 -9.36 -0.60
CA GLU A 11 -11.54 -10.73 -0.36
C GLU A 11 -11.03 -11.42 -1.63
N ASP A 12 -11.75 -11.30 -2.74
CA ASP A 12 -11.39 -11.95 -4.00
C ASP A 12 -10.11 -11.38 -4.59
N SER A 13 -10.00 -10.05 -4.64
CA SER A 13 -8.79 -9.37 -5.13
C SER A 13 -7.59 -9.67 -4.24
N TYR A 14 -7.79 -9.71 -2.92
CA TYR A 14 -6.75 -10.04 -1.95
C TYR A 14 -6.19 -11.45 -2.15
N ALA A 15 -7.07 -12.44 -2.23
CA ALA A 15 -6.68 -13.86 -2.39
C ALA A 15 -5.81 -14.07 -3.64
N GLU A 16 -6.14 -13.38 -4.70
CA GLU A 16 -5.44 -13.47 -5.97
C GLU A 16 -4.02 -12.91 -5.90
N ILE A 17 -3.84 -11.73 -5.30
CA ILE A 17 -2.52 -11.12 -5.11
C ILE A 17 -1.72 -11.82 -4.01
N GLU A 18 -2.37 -12.31 -2.96
CA GLU A 18 -1.73 -13.11 -1.92
C GLU A 18 -1.07 -14.38 -2.49
N SER A 19 -1.64 -14.97 -3.52
CA SER A 19 -1.03 -16.08 -4.23
C SER A 19 0.34 -15.74 -4.81
N LEU A 20 0.48 -14.57 -5.42
CA LEU A 20 1.77 -14.06 -5.91
C LEU A 20 2.75 -13.77 -4.77
N GLN A 21 2.28 -13.15 -3.69
CA GLN A 21 3.09 -12.87 -2.50
C GLN A 21 3.64 -14.16 -1.87
N LYS A 22 2.80 -15.19 -1.76
CA LYS A 22 3.20 -16.51 -1.25
C LYS A 22 4.28 -17.16 -2.10
N ASN A 23 4.19 -17.06 -3.42
CA ASN A 23 5.18 -17.61 -4.33
C ASN A 23 6.56 -16.97 -4.13
N VAL A 24 6.64 -15.63 -4.05
CA VAL A 24 7.89 -14.92 -3.77
C VAL A 24 8.41 -15.26 -2.37
N SER A 25 7.55 -15.25 -1.37
CA SER A 25 7.93 -15.56 0.01
C SER A 25 8.45 -16.97 0.19
N LYS A 26 7.82 -17.98 -0.43
CA LYS A 26 8.29 -19.35 -0.43
C LYS A 26 9.70 -19.51 -1.02
N ARG A 27 9.92 -18.85 -2.14
CA ARG A 27 11.19 -18.96 -2.87
C ARG A 27 12.36 -18.38 -2.08
N TYR A 28 12.18 -17.23 -1.44
CA TYR A 28 13.26 -16.50 -0.76
C TYR A 28 13.21 -16.58 0.76
N ARG A 29 12.15 -17.09 1.35
CA ARG A 29 11.95 -17.31 2.80
C ARG A 29 12.26 -16.08 3.65
N ILE A 30 11.87 -14.90 3.20
CA ILE A 30 12.16 -13.63 3.87
C ILE A 30 11.18 -13.31 5.00
N TYR A 31 9.98 -13.91 5.02
CA TYR A 31 8.98 -13.67 6.05
C TYR A 31 8.73 -14.90 6.92
N LYS A 32 8.44 -14.66 8.20
CA LYS A 32 7.83 -15.64 9.11
C LYS A 32 6.32 -15.67 8.90
N GLU A 33 5.72 -14.48 8.83
CA GLU A 33 4.31 -14.27 8.52
C GLU A 33 4.20 -13.24 7.39
N LEU A 34 3.27 -13.47 6.47
CA LEU A 34 3.07 -12.55 5.35
C LEU A 34 2.51 -11.21 5.83
N PRO A 35 3.12 -10.10 5.45
CA PRO A 35 2.56 -8.77 5.70
C PRO A 35 1.21 -8.62 5.00
N LYS A 36 0.31 -7.84 5.60
CA LYS A 36 -0.98 -7.52 5.01
C LYS A 36 -0.80 -6.69 3.73
N LEU A 37 -1.36 -7.17 2.62
CA LEU A 37 -1.34 -6.47 1.34
C LEU A 37 -2.16 -5.17 1.44
N HIS A 38 -1.61 -4.09 0.91
CA HIS A 38 -2.23 -2.77 0.93
C HIS A 38 -1.65 -1.85 -0.13
N ILE A 39 -2.35 -0.75 -0.39
CA ILE A 39 -1.85 0.36 -1.21
C ILE A 39 -1.74 1.57 -0.29
N THR A 40 -0.55 2.12 -0.10
CA THR A 40 -0.37 3.35 0.67
C THR A 40 -0.81 4.55 -0.15
N LEU A 41 -1.81 5.26 0.33
CA LEU A 41 -2.32 6.48 -0.30
C LEU A 41 -1.60 7.72 0.19
N GLU A 42 -1.27 7.79 1.50
CA GLU A 42 -0.58 8.93 2.10
C GLU A 42 0.21 8.52 3.34
N VAL A 43 1.23 9.29 3.65
CA VAL A 43 2.02 9.19 4.88
C VAL A 43 1.90 10.50 5.65
N ILE A 44 1.45 10.44 6.89
CA ILE A 44 1.18 11.60 7.74
C ILE A 44 2.12 11.56 8.94
N LYS A 45 2.84 12.64 9.16
CA LYS A 45 3.80 12.74 10.26
C LYS A 45 3.15 13.34 11.50
N ASP A 46 3.28 12.66 12.63
CA ASP A 46 2.85 13.11 13.97
C ASP A 46 1.45 13.77 14.03
N PRO A 47 0.40 13.15 13.44
CA PRO A 47 -0.92 13.77 13.45
C PRO A 47 -1.59 13.67 14.83
N ASP A 48 -2.48 14.59 15.12
CA ASP A 48 -3.56 14.33 16.08
C ASP A 48 -4.52 13.29 15.48
N ILE A 49 -4.66 12.16 16.15
CA ILE A 49 -5.37 10.99 15.60
C ILE A 49 -6.86 11.22 15.44
N GLU A 50 -7.47 11.94 16.38
CA GLU A 50 -8.90 12.22 16.32
C GLU A 50 -9.22 13.17 15.15
N SER A 51 -8.46 14.25 15.03
CA SER A 51 -8.58 15.21 13.93
C SER A 51 -8.32 14.55 12.58
N LEU A 52 -7.30 13.69 12.48
CA LEU A 52 -7.02 12.92 11.28
C LEU A 52 -8.19 12.00 10.92
N GLY A 53 -8.71 11.25 11.89
CA GLY A 53 -9.85 10.36 11.69
C GLY A 53 -11.08 11.10 11.16
N ASN A 54 -11.39 12.28 11.70
CA ASN A 54 -12.50 13.10 11.26
C ASN A 54 -12.28 13.65 9.84
N ALA A 55 -11.07 14.14 9.53
CA ALA A 55 -10.72 14.63 8.21
C ALA A 55 -10.81 13.54 7.14
N VAL A 56 -10.28 12.34 7.43
CA VAL A 56 -10.36 11.18 6.53
C VAL A 56 -11.81 10.75 6.33
N ASN A 57 -12.60 10.64 7.39
CA ASN A 57 -14.01 10.28 7.29
C ASN A 57 -14.79 11.25 6.37
N ASP A 58 -14.53 12.55 6.46
CA ASP A 58 -15.18 13.54 5.60
C ASP A 58 -14.84 13.38 4.13
N ILE A 59 -13.65 12.90 3.82
CA ILE A 59 -13.24 12.60 2.45
C ILE A 59 -13.90 11.30 1.99
N ILE A 60 -13.76 10.23 2.77
CA ILE A 60 -14.11 8.86 2.39
C ILE A 60 -15.61 8.63 2.30
N LYS A 61 -16.43 9.28 3.13
CA LYS A 61 -17.90 9.11 3.14
C LYS A 61 -18.57 9.34 1.79
N LYS A 62 -17.90 9.99 0.85
CA LYS A 62 -18.38 10.23 -0.51
C LYS A 62 -18.05 9.12 -1.51
N TYR A 63 -17.20 8.17 -1.10
CA TYR A 63 -16.71 7.12 -1.97
C TYR A 63 -17.47 5.81 -1.73
N LYS A 64 -17.77 5.13 -2.82
CA LYS A 64 -18.22 3.73 -2.82
C LYS A 64 -17.03 2.84 -3.12
N ARG A 65 -17.19 1.53 -2.98
CA ARG A 65 -16.21 0.55 -3.46
C ARG A 65 -15.92 0.80 -4.94
N PHE A 66 -14.66 0.79 -5.31
CA PHE A 66 -14.23 1.10 -6.66
C PHE A 66 -13.11 0.16 -7.11
N LYS A 67 -12.92 0.10 -8.42
CA LYS A 67 -11.84 -0.67 -9.03
C LYS A 67 -10.59 0.19 -9.21
N ALA A 68 -9.43 -0.43 -9.01
CA ALA A 68 -8.12 0.11 -9.33
C ALA A 68 -7.42 -0.84 -10.31
N GLU A 69 -6.59 -0.29 -11.18
CA GLU A 69 -5.86 -1.07 -12.19
C GLU A 69 -4.46 -1.38 -11.68
N VAL A 70 -4.13 -2.65 -11.60
CA VAL A 70 -2.77 -3.14 -11.36
C VAL A 70 -2.15 -3.47 -12.71
N ASN A 71 -1.04 -2.85 -13.04
CA ASN A 71 -0.39 -2.99 -14.34
C ASN A 71 1.12 -3.11 -14.20
N GLY A 72 1.60 -4.34 -14.28
CA GLY A 72 3.01 -4.66 -14.26
C GLY A 72 3.61 -4.67 -12.86
N THR A 73 4.92 -4.85 -12.84
CA THR A 73 5.74 -4.91 -11.64
C THR A 73 6.77 -3.81 -11.63
N VAL A 74 7.11 -3.33 -10.45
CA VAL A 74 8.15 -2.34 -10.25
C VAL A 74 9.00 -2.73 -9.04
N CYS A 75 10.31 -2.60 -9.20
CA CYS A 75 11.27 -2.86 -8.12
C CYS A 75 11.84 -1.55 -7.63
N PHE A 76 11.83 -1.35 -6.32
CA PHE A 76 12.47 -0.19 -5.70
C PHE A 76 13.86 -0.54 -5.23
N GLU A 77 14.81 0.30 -5.60
CA GLU A 77 16.23 0.15 -5.24
C GLU A 77 16.48 0.31 -3.74
N PRO A 78 17.67 -0.06 -3.23
CA PRO A 78 18.03 0.21 -1.85
C PRO A 78 17.75 1.66 -1.42
N PRO A 79 17.30 1.88 -0.17
CA PRO A 79 17.30 0.93 0.94
C PRO A 79 16.09 -0.03 0.95
N TYR A 80 15.09 0.16 0.10
CA TYR A 80 13.82 -0.57 0.19
C TYR A 80 13.92 -2.01 -0.31
N LYS A 81 14.67 -2.27 -1.37
CA LYS A 81 14.79 -3.60 -2.00
C LYS A 81 13.45 -4.33 -2.06
N SER A 82 12.47 -3.71 -2.69
CA SER A 82 11.13 -4.24 -2.73
C SER A 82 10.68 -4.62 -4.15
N VAL A 83 9.92 -5.70 -4.22
CA VAL A 83 9.23 -6.15 -5.44
C VAL A 83 7.76 -5.84 -5.27
N ASN A 84 7.21 -5.06 -6.19
CA ASN A 84 5.88 -4.50 -6.08
C ASN A 84 5.08 -4.69 -7.35
N LEU A 85 3.76 -4.72 -7.21
CA LEU A 85 2.82 -4.50 -8.31
C LEU A 85 2.53 -3.00 -8.42
N LEU A 86 2.64 -2.46 -9.63
CA LEU A 86 2.32 -1.06 -9.89
C LEU A 86 0.79 -0.87 -9.95
N VAL A 87 0.29 0.12 -9.25
CA VAL A 87 -1.11 0.56 -9.31
C VAL A 87 -1.19 1.85 -10.10
N GLU A 88 -1.98 1.85 -11.15
CA GLU A 88 -2.14 3.03 -12.02
C GLU A 88 -2.79 4.20 -11.27
N LYS A 89 -2.15 5.37 -11.31
CA LYS A 89 -2.69 6.63 -10.74
C LYS A 89 -3.76 7.24 -11.62
N LYS A 90 -4.83 6.50 -11.89
CA LYS A 90 -5.97 6.95 -12.70
C LYS A 90 -7.29 6.57 -12.06
N GLY A 91 -8.38 7.12 -12.56
CA GLY A 91 -9.72 6.84 -12.07
C GLY A 91 -9.92 7.27 -10.62
N TYR A 92 -10.68 6.48 -9.87
CA TYR A 92 -11.04 6.82 -8.49
C TYR A 92 -9.85 6.83 -7.54
N ILE A 93 -8.92 5.87 -7.66
CA ILE A 93 -7.78 5.81 -6.75
C ILE A 93 -6.82 6.98 -6.94
N GLY A 94 -6.57 7.39 -8.19
CA GLY A 94 -5.73 8.56 -8.47
C GLY A 94 -6.34 9.86 -7.96
N ARG A 95 -7.66 10.04 -8.15
CA ARG A 95 -8.40 11.18 -7.60
C ARG A 95 -8.43 11.18 -6.08
N LEU A 96 -8.67 10.03 -5.47
CA LEU A 96 -8.72 9.89 -4.01
C LEU A 96 -7.37 10.24 -3.39
N SER A 97 -6.26 9.70 -3.92
CA SER A 97 -4.91 9.99 -3.44
C SER A 97 -4.61 11.49 -3.48
N ARG A 98 -4.90 12.15 -4.59
CA ARG A 98 -4.72 13.60 -4.74
C ARG A 98 -5.58 14.42 -3.78
N ILE A 99 -6.86 14.08 -3.65
CA ILE A 99 -7.79 14.79 -2.75
C ILE A 99 -7.35 14.61 -1.29
N ILE A 100 -6.86 13.44 -0.91
CA ILE A 100 -6.33 13.19 0.43
C ILE A 100 -5.14 14.11 0.71
N ASN A 101 -4.13 14.10 -0.16
CA ASN A 101 -2.95 14.95 -0.02
C ASN A 101 -3.33 16.43 0.12
N GLU A 102 -4.13 16.95 -0.81
CA GLU A 102 -4.56 18.34 -0.84
C GLU A 102 -5.35 18.73 0.42
N LYS A 103 -6.37 17.95 0.78
CA LYS A 103 -7.23 18.29 1.92
C LYS A 103 -6.55 18.16 3.26
N LEU A 104 -5.70 17.17 3.44
CA LEU A 104 -4.93 17.00 4.67
C LEU A 104 -3.89 18.12 4.80
N SER A 105 -3.18 18.44 3.71
CA SER A 105 -2.25 19.57 3.69
C SER A 105 -2.94 20.89 4.05
N ASN A 106 -4.09 21.18 3.43
CA ASN A 106 -4.87 22.41 3.71
C ASN A 106 -5.40 22.48 5.15
N LYS A 107 -5.57 21.34 5.82
CA LYS A 107 -5.93 21.27 7.25
C LYS A 107 -4.71 21.36 8.19
N GLY A 108 -3.52 21.52 7.65
CA GLY A 108 -2.28 21.67 8.43
C GLY A 108 -1.60 20.36 8.83
N PHE A 109 -2.02 19.21 8.31
CA PHE A 109 -1.31 17.96 8.52
C PHE A 109 0.01 17.94 7.75
N GLN A 110 1.04 17.35 8.33
CA GLN A 110 2.31 17.12 7.66
C GLN A 110 2.19 15.87 6.79
N VAL A 111 1.95 16.07 5.52
CA VAL A 111 1.86 15.04 4.47
C VAL A 111 3.07 15.12 3.54
N ARG A 112 3.15 14.25 2.53
CA ARG A 112 4.18 14.32 1.50
C ARG A 112 4.08 15.62 0.70
N ASP A 113 5.23 16.16 0.29
CA ASP A 113 5.31 17.42 -0.42
C ASP A 113 4.62 17.40 -1.79
N SER A 114 4.68 16.27 -2.49
CA SER A 114 4.03 16.08 -3.77
C SER A 114 3.47 14.65 -3.90
N GLU A 115 2.23 14.57 -4.36
CA GLU A 115 1.61 13.29 -4.74
C GLU A 115 2.26 12.69 -5.99
N ASP A 116 2.77 13.53 -6.89
CA ASP A 116 3.33 13.11 -8.18
C ASP A 116 4.61 12.28 -8.02
N ASP A 117 5.35 12.49 -6.92
CA ASP A 117 6.59 11.78 -6.62
C ASP A 117 6.38 10.39 -6.00
N TRP A 118 5.13 9.96 -5.85
CA TRP A 118 4.80 8.70 -5.21
C TRP A 118 4.06 7.75 -6.16
N ASP A 119 4.69 6.63 -6.46
CA ASP A 119 4.05 5.54 -7.19
C ASP A 119 3.15 4.72 -6.26
N LEU A 120 1.87 4.60 -6.62
CA LEU A 120 0.96 3.69 -5.94
C LEU A 120 1.36 2.24 -6.27
N HIS A 121 1.47 1.41 -5.24
CA HIS A 121 1.92 0.03 -5.43
C HIS A 121 1.38 -0.89 -4.34
N ILE A 122 1.40 -2.18 -4.65
CA ILE A 122 1.17 -3.26 -3.69
C ILE A 122 2.50 -3.99 -3.51
N SER A 123 3.06 -3.96 -2.32
CA SER A 123 4.32 -4.64 -2.04
C SER A 123 4.12 -6.14 -1.88
N LEU A 124 4.76 -6.93 -2.74
CA LEU A 124 4.77 -8.38 -2.63
C LEU A 124 5.87 -8.85 -1.68
N ALA A 125 7.03 -8.20 -1.72
CA ALA A 125 8.16 -8.49 -0.85
C ALA A 125 9.00 -7.23 -0.64
N ASN A 126 9.41 -6.98 0.60
CA ASN A 126 10.29 -5.88 0.98
C ASN A 126 11.06 -6.25 2.24
N THR A 127 12.04 -5.42 2.61
CA THR A 127 12.83 -5.62 3.83
C THR A 127 12.09 -5.24 5.11
N ASN A 128 11.03 -4.47 5.02
CA ASN A 128 10.19 -4.14 6.17
C ASN A 128 9.44 -5.40 6.63
N PHE A 129 9.47 -5.67 7.92
CA PHE A 129 8.84 -6.87 8.53
C PHE A 129 9.41 -8.21 8.07
N ALA A 130 10.51 -8.18 7.29
CA ALA A 130 11.18 -9.38 6.87
C ALA A 130 11.93 -10.03 8.05
N ARG A 131 11.97 -11.36 8.05
CA ARG A 131 12.73 -12.14 9.02
C ARG A 131 14.25 -11.93 8.87
N ARG A 132 14.67 -11.67 7.64
CA ARG A 132 16.03 -11.39 7.24
C ARG A 132 16.06 -10.46 6.04
N GLU A 133 17.15 -9.78 5.83
CA GLU A 133 17.40 -9.13 4.54
C GLU A 133 17.71 -10.20 3.47
N TRP A 134 17.24 -9.98 2.26
CA TRP A 134 17.71 -10.75 1.13
C TRP A 134 18.99 -10.15 0.55
N SER A 135 19.80 -11.01 -0.06
CA SER A 135 21.03 -10.58 -0.71
C SER A 135 20.72 -9.74 -1.96
N LYS A 136 21.73 -9.02 -2.45
CA LYS A 136 21.61 -8.30 -3.72
C LYS A 136 21.26 -9.23 -4.87
N LEU A 137 21.80 -10.45 -4.88
CA LEU A 137 21.54 -11.45 -5.90
C LEU A 137 20.08 -11.96 -5.84
N GLU A 138 19.61 -12.33 -4.66
CA GLU A 138 18.23 -12.76 -4.45
C GLU A 138 17.24 -11.68 -4.90
N TYR A 139 17.47 -10.44 -4.49
CA TYR A 139 16.63 -9.31 -4.89
C TYR A 139 16.66 -9.09 -6.41
N SER A 140 17.84 -9.12 -7.03
CA SER A 140 17.98 -8.97 -8.48
C SER A 140 17.26 -10.07 -9.25
N GLU A 141 17.35 -11.31 -8.80
CA GLU A 141 16.62 -12.44 -9.39
C GLU A 141 15.11 -12.32 -9.25
N ALA A 142 14.64 -11.90 -8.06
CA ALA A 142 13.23 -11.67 -7.81
C ALA A 142 12.66 -10.57 -8.72
N CYS A 143 13.38 -9.47 -8.90
CA CYS A 143 13.02 -8.40 -9.82
C CYS A 143 12.94 -8.89 -11.27
N LYS A 144 13.97 -9.59 -11.74
CA LYS A 144 14.03 -10.10 -13.13
C LYS A 144 12.90 -11.10 -13.42
N SER A 145 12.59 -12.01 -12.49
CA SER A 145 11.48 -12.94 -12.67
C SER A 145 10.12 -12.26 -12.65
N SER A 146 9.93 -11.24 -11.82
CA SER A 146 8.68 -10.50 -11.72
C SER A 146 8.40 -9.62 -12.94
N ILE A 147 9.43 -8.99 -13.51
CA ILE A 147 9.30 -8.15 -14.71
C ILE A 147 8.89 -8.97 -15.95
N LYS A 148 9.24 -10.25 -15.98
CA LYS A 148 8.88 -11.15 -17.11
C LYS A 148 7.41 -11.58 -17.10
N GLU A 149 6.73 -11.42 -15.98
CA GLU A 149 5.30 -11.71 -15.87
C GLU A 149 4.51 -10.45 -16.18
N ASP A 150 3.84 -10.45 -17.32
CA ASP A 150 2.93 -9.38 -17.75
C ASP A 150 1.65 -9.47 -16.91
N TYR A 151 1.70 -8.87 -15.71
CA TYR A 151 0.58 -8.89 -14.79
C TYR A 151 -0.29 -7.65 -14.99
N HIS A 152 -1.51 -7.89 -15.44
CA HIS A 152 -2.52 -6.84 -15.57
C HIS A 152 -3.84 -7.31 -14.98
N LYS A 153 -4.37 -6.57 -13.99
CA LYS A 153 -5.59 -6.94 -13.31
C LYS A 153 -6.33 -5.73 -12.73
N MET A 154 -7.66 -5.83 -12.73
CA MET A 154 -8.50 -4.92 -11.95
C MET A 154 -8.69 -5.50 -10.56
N VAL A 155 -8.39 -4.72 -9.53
CA VAL A 155 -8.63 -5.05 -8.12
C VAL A 155 -9.73 -4.13 -7.56
N ARG A 156 -10.47 -4.62 -6.58
CA ARG A 156 -11.53 -3.84 -5.93
C ARG A 156 -11.08 -3.36 -4.57
N ILE A 157 -11.22 -2.07 -4.34
CA ILE A 157 -10.96 -1.44 -3.04
C ILE A 157 -12.25 -1.43 -2.24
N GLU A 158 -12.20 -1.97 -1.02
CA GLU A 158 -13.38 -2.07 -0.15
C GLU A 158 -13.34 -1.16 1.07
N LYS A 159 -12.16 -0.80 1.54
CA LYS A 159 -12.00 0.07 2.72
C LYS A 159 -10.68 0.82 2.75
N ILE A 160 -10.66 1.84 3.57
CA ILE A 160 -9.47 2.64 3.88
C ILE A 160 -9.18 2.49 5.37
N GLU A 161 -7.92 2.38 5.74
CA GLU A 161 -7.49 2.30 7.15
C GLU A 161 -6.39 3.29 7.47
N ILE A 162 -6.32 3.74 8.71
CA ILE A 162 -5.18 4.45 9.28
C ILE A 162 -4.35 3.45 10.07
N TRP A 163 -3.08 3.33 9.71
CA TRP A 163 -2.13 2.42 10.34
C TRP A 163 -0.99 3.19 11.01
N LYS A 164 -0.50 2.64 12.12
CA LYS A 164 0.81 3.00 12.67
C LYS A 164 1.84 1.90 12.35
N PRO A 165 3.14 2.23 12.27
CA PRO A 165 4.17 1.29 11.82
C PRO A 165 4.59 0.33 12.95
N ILE A 166 3.71 -0.59 13.31
CA ILE A 166 4.03 -1.68 14.24
C ILE A 166 3.77 -3.03 13.58
N ASN A 167 4.64 -4.00 13.94
CA ASN A 167 4.61 -5.34 13.35
C ASN A 167 3.48 -6.23 13.87
N VAL A 168 2.75 -5.79 14.88
CA VAL A 168 1.65 -6.54 15.46
C VAL A 168 0.36 -6.14 14.77
N LYS A 169 -0.21 -7.03 13.96
CA LYS A 169 -1.42 -6.77 13.15
C LYS A 169 -2.57 -6.16 13.94
N LYS A 170 -2.78 -6.63 15.17
CA LYS A 170 -3.88 -6.19 16.05
C LYS A 170 -3.76 -4.72 16.47
N ASP A 171 -2.53 -4.26 16.71
CA ASP A 171 -2.27 -2.91 17.21
C ASP A 171 -1.88 -1.93 16.10
N MET A 172 -1.74 -2.42 14.87
CA MET A 172 -1.36 -1.60 13.70
C MET A 172 -2.51 -0.72 13.24
N ILE A 173 -3.74 -1.24 13.26
CA ILE A 173 -4.93 -0.55 12.76
C ILE A 173 -5.45 0.41 13.82
N ILE A 174 -5.44 1.70 13.50
CA ILE A 174 -5.97 2.76 14.37
C ILE A 174 -7.45 3.00 14.09
N LYS A 175 -7.83 3.06 12.83
CA LYS A 175 -9.20 3.32 12.40
C LYS A 175 -9.46 2.71 11.03
N SER A 176 -10.69 2.25 10.82
CA SER A 176 -11.15 1.66 9.58
C SER A 176 -12.39 2.38 9.06
N PHE A 177 -12.44 2.58 7.73
CA PHE A 177 -13.53 3.26 7.02
C PHE A 177 -14.00 2.35 5.90
N GLU A 178 -15.17 1.75 6.06
CA GLU A 178 -15.79 0.93 5.02
C GLU A 178 -16.31 1.80 3.88
N LEU A 179 -16.03 1.41 2.64
CA LEU A 179 -16.64 2.00 1.46
C LEU A 179 -18.00 1.34 1.20
N LYS A 180 -18.99 2.14 0.88
CA LYS A 180 -20.38 1.65 0.68
C LYS A 180 -20.56 0.83 -0.61
#